data_27b51abc3ee619cdb86ca1267d2b39fd
#
_entry.id   27b51abc3ee619cdb86ca1267d2b39fd
#
_cell.length_a   1.000
_cell.length_b   1.000
_cell.length_c   1.000
_cell.angle_alpha   90.00
_cell.angle_beta   90.00
_cell.angle_gamma   90.00
#
_symmetry.space_group_name_H-M   'P 1'
#
loop_
_entity.id
_entity.type
_entity.pdbx_description
1 polymer ?
#
loop_
_entity_poly.entity_id
_entity_poly.type
_entity_poly.pdbx_seq_one_letter_code
_entity_poly.pdbx_strand_id
1 'polypeptide(L)'
;MHLGNLAQQHPNKPAYIMANSGEIVTYQQLDERSCQGSQLFRSLGLQTGDHIAILMENNARFLEICNAAARSGLFYTAISSRLTVAEAAYIVNDCGARLFIGSKAKAALAEDMLKQMPAVEHKLMVDGTVPDYKSYETLRDRMVKRPVDDEACGVDMLYSSGTTGQPKGVKIPLPDIAVGEESSALVMLAKGLYGFSGETVYLSPAPLYHAAPLRYNMVNLLFGGTSVVMEDFDAEQALQLIESYKITHSQWVPTMFIKMLKLPESVRLHCDISSLQTAIHAAAPCPVEVKQRMIDWWGPVIHEYYAGSEGNGFCAIDSAEWLSHRGSVGRALVGVIHICDDVGNEVAVGESGTIFFADGPTFEYHNDADKTQSSKHPNGWTTLGDIGRLDEDGFLYLTDRKAFMIISGGVNIYPQEAENRIIMHPAVADVAVFGVPNSEFGEEVKAVVQPVQWDCAGPELEQELIGFCREQLADIKCPRSIDFDPELPRHPTGKLYKRLLKDKYWRQD
;
A
#
# COMPACT_ATOMS: atom_id res chain seq x y z
N MET A 1 16.16 17.43 0.77
CA MET A 1 16.44 18.87 0.46
C MET A 1 15.14 19.64 0.63
N HIS A 2 15.18 20.85 1.19
CA HIS A 2 13.98 21.68 1.38
C HIS A 2 13.32 22.01 0.03
N LEU A 3 11.97 21.86 -0.06
CA LEU A 3 11.21 22.08 -1.30
C LEU A 3 11.45 23.48 -1.90
N GLY A 4 11.55 24.52 -1.05
CA GLY A 4 11.86 25.89 -1.50
C GLY A 4 13.23 26.02 -2.18
N ASN A 5 14.23 25.25 -1.76
CA ASN A 5 15.53 25.23 -2.43
C ASN A 5 15.45 24.58 -3.82
N LEU A 6 14.67 23.50 -3.94
CA LEU A 6 14.42 22.85 -5.23
C LEU A 6 13.64 23.77 -6.18
N ALA A 7 12.64 24.47 -5.66
CA ALA A 7 11.86 25.44 -6.43
C ALA A 7 12.73 26.62 -6.95
N GLN A 8 13.71 27.08 -6.16
CA GLN A 8 14.65 28.11 -6.61
C GLN A 8 15.66 27.60 -7.65
N GLN A 9 16.16 26.37 -7.48
CA GLN A 9 17.16 25.79 -8.40
C GLN A 9 16.52 25.32 -9.71
N HIS A 10 15.32 24.76 -9.66
CA HIS A 10 14.64 24.12 -10.77
C HIS A 10 13.16 24.53 -10.86
N PRO A 11 12.81 25.83 -11.00
CA PRO A 11 11.43 26.33 -10.88
C PRO A 11 10.46 25.67 -11.87
N ASN A 12 10.92 25.45 -13.09
CA ASN A 12 10.10 24.92 -14.19
C ASN A 12 10.15 23.38 -14.32
N LYS A 13 10.98 22.69 -13.51
CA LYS A 13 11.01 21.22 -13.55
C LYS A 13 9.68 20.67 -13.05
N PRO A 14 9.06 19.70 -13.73
CA PRO A 14 7.90 19.00 -13.21
C PRO A 14 8.24 18.31 -11.88
N ALA A 15 7.51 18.63 -10.85
CA ALA A 15 7.51 17.87 -9.61
C ALA A 15 6.67 16.60 -9.79
N TYR A 16 5.47 16.77 -10.34
CA TYR A 16 4.65 15.63 -10.77
C TYR A 16 3.76 15.97 -11.96
N ILE A 17 3.35 14.90 -12.65
CA ILE A 17 2.51 14.91 -13.84
C ILE A 17 1.40 13.91 -13.61
N MET A 18 0.15 14.33 -13.79
CA MET A 18 -1.01 13.43 -13.79
C MET A 18 -1.14 12.73 -15.14
N ALA A 19 -1.21 11.40 -15.12
CA ALA A 19 -1.10 10.60 -16.35
C ALA A 19 -2.27 10.78 -17.33
N ASN A 20 -3.51 10.88 -16.82
CA ASN A 20 -4.71 10.98 -17.66
C ASN A 20 -5.05 12.42 -18.00
N SER A 21 -5.06 13.30 -16.99
CA SER A 21 -5.42 14.72 -17.19
C SER A 21 -4.31 15.50 -17.88
N GLY A 22 -3.06 15.03 -17.81
CA GLY A 22 -1.88 15.75 -18.32
C GLY A 22 -1.53 16.98 -17.48
N GLU A 23 -2.16 17.19 -16.32
CA GLU A 23 -1.83 18.34 -15.46
C GLU A 23 -0.40 18.20 -14.94
N ILE A 24 0.40 19.24 -15.17
CA ILE A 24 1.78 19.34 -14.69
C ILE A 24 1.83 20.34 -13.52
N VAL A 25 2.43 19.92 -12.41
CA VAL A 25 2.76 20.80 -11.31
C VAL A 25 4.28 20.89 -11.21
N THR A 26 4.81 22.09 -11.39
CA THR A 26 6.25 22.34 -11.30
C THR A 26 6.71 22.49 -9.84
N TYR A 27 8.00 22.40 -9.59
CA TYR A 27 8.56 22.61 -8.24
C TYR A 27 8.22 24.00 -7.69
N GLN A 28 8.26 25.05 -8.52
CA GLN A 28 7.84 26.39 -8.10
C GLN A 28 6.36 26.39 -7.68
N GLN A 29 5.48 25.82 -8.51
CA GLN A 29 4.06 25.76 -8.20
C GLN A 29 3.77 24.94 -6.93
N LEU A 30 4.47 23.82 -6.75
CA LEU A 30 4.32 22.98 -5.57
C LEU A 30 4.77 23.71 -4.30
N ASP A 31 5.92 24.39 -4.33
CA ASP A 31 6.39 25.17 -3.19
C ASP A 31 5.44 26.33 -2.87
N GLU A 32 5.08 27.15 -3.86
CA GLU A 32 4.16 28.28 -3.66
C GLU A 32 2.81 27.81 -3.10
N ARG A 33 2.21 26.76 -3.68
CA ARG A 33 0.90 26.25 -3.25
C ARG A 33 0.96 25.55 -1.90
N SER A 34 2.02 24.83 -1.60
CA SER A 34 2.20 24.23 -0.26
C SER A 34 2.46 25.27 0.81
N CYS A 35 3.18 26.37 0.49
CA CYS A 35 3.27 27.53 1.38
C CYS A 35 1.90 28.14 1.65
N GLN A 36 1.13 28.42 0.60
CA GLN A 36 -0.22 28.95 0.73
C GLN A 36 -1.14 28.01 1.52
N GLY A 37 -1.03 26.68 1.31
CA GLY A 37 -1.75 25.67 2.08
C GLY A 37 -1.40 25.69 3.56
N SER A 38 -0.11 25.78 3.90
CA SER A 38 0.35 25.89 5.30
C SER A 38 -0.14 27.17 5.97
N GLN A 39 -0.11 28.31 5.27
CA GLN A 39 -0.69 29.56 5.75
C GLN A 39 -2.21 29.45 5.95
N LEU A 40 -2.91 28.79 5.04
CA LEU A 40 -4.35 28.50 5.20
C LEU A 40 -4.58 27.67 6.46
N PHE A 41 -3.83 26.59 6.69
CA PHE A 41 -3.98 25.76 7.89
C PHE A 41 -3.78 26.55 9.18
N ARG A 42 -2.76 27.40 9.23
CA ARG A 42 -2.58 28.32 10.37
C ARG A 42 -3.72 29.32 10.52
N SER A 43 -4.24 29.88 9.42
CA SER A 43 -5.40 30.81 9.45
C SER A 43 -6.68 30.16 9.95
N LEU A 44 -6.81 28.83 9.82
CA LEU A 44 -7.88 28.01 10.37
C LEU A 44 -7.63 27.60 11.83
N GLY A 45 -6.52 28.03 12.44
CA GLY A 45 -6.20 27.77 13.83
C GLY A 45 -5.49 26.43 14.09
N LEU A 46 -5.05 25.71 13.04
CA LEU A 46 -4.30 24.48 13.22
C LEU A 46 -2.86 24.80 13.68
N GLN A 47 -2.37 23.99 14.60
CA GLN A 47 -1.02 24.11 15.21
C GLN A 47 -0.23 22.82 14.97
N THR A 48 1.09 22.89 15.16
CA THR A 48 1.95 21.69 15.14
C THR A 48 1.38 20.61 16.05
N GLY A 49 1.25 19.38 15.52
CA GLY A 49 0.65 18.24 16.21
C GLY A 49 -0.84 18.04 15.96
N ASP A 50 -1.54 19.01 15.35
CA ASP A 50 -2.93 18.82 14.93
C ASP A 50 -3.05 17.85 13.75
N HIS A 51 -4.24 17.29 13.57
CA HIS A 51 -4.53 16.30 12.55
C HIS A 51 -5.42 16.85 11.44
N ILE A 52 -5.12 16.47 10.19
CA ILE A 52 -6.00 16.65 9.04
C ILE A 52 -6.33 15.31 8.39
N ALA A 53 -7.50 15.21 7.80
CA ALA A 53 -7.97 14.04 7.04
C ALA A 53 -8.18 14.41 5.57
N ILE A 54 -7.69 13.55 4.66
CA ILE A 54 -7.72 13.76 3.21
C ILE A 54 -8.48 12.60 2.58
N LEU A 55 -9.59 12.88 1.90
CA LEU A 55 -10.41 11.89 1.19
C LEU A 55 -10.57 12.28 -0.27
N MET A 56 -9.74 11.73 -1.14
CA MET A 56 -9.84 11.97 -2.59
C MET A 56 -9.23 10.80 -3.38
N GLU A 57 -9.54 10.76 -4.66
CA GLU A 57 -8.85 9.95 -5.66
C GLU A 57 -7.40 10.44 -5.87
N ASN A 58 -6.62 9.76 -6.74
CA ASN A 58 -5.38 10.34 -7.21
C ASN A 58 -5.69 11.64 -7.97
N ASN A 59 -5.33 12.75 -7.37
CA ASN A 59 -5.68 14.10 -7.78
C ASN A 59 -4.44 15.00 -7.69
N ALA A 60 -4.32 15.97 -8.57
CA ALA A 60 -3.18 16.88 -8.58
C ALA A 60 -3.01 17.70 -7.28
N ARG A 61 -4.09 17.87 -6.50
CA ARG A 61 -4.01 18.56 -5.19
C ARG A 61 -3.52 17.66 -4.05
N PHE A 62 -3.49 16.33 -4.24
CA PHE A 62 -3.15 15.39 -3.17
C PHE A 62 -1.76 15.65 -2.59
N LEU A 63 -0.74 15.60 -3.44
CA LEU A 63 0.66 15.82 -3.02
C LEU A 63 0.91 17.27 -2.56
N GLU A 64 0.19 18.24 -3.12
CA GLU A 64 0.22 19.64 -2.68
C GLU A 64 -0.25 19.78 -1.22
N ILE A 65 -1.39 19.16 -0.87
CA ILE A 65 -1.96 19.19 0.48
C ILE A 65 -1.05 18.45 1.46
N CYS A 66 -0.52 17.29 1.06
CA CYS A 66 0.42 16.53 1.88
C CYS A 66 1.70 17.33 2.18
N ASN A 67 2.26 18.04 1.18
CA ASN A 67 3.42 18.91 1.38
C ASN A 67 3.08 20.13 2.26
N ALA A 68 1.88 20.71 2.12
CA ALA A 68 1.43 21.78 3.00
C ALA A 68 1.30 21.31 4.46
N ALA A 69 0.78 20.12 4.70
CA ALA A 69 0.68 19.51 6.03
C ALA A 69 2.07 19.15 6.59
N ALA A 70 2.91 18.53 5.75
CA ALA A 70 4.26 18.12 6.13
C ALA A 70 5.13 19.32 6.60
N ARG A 71 5.03 20.48 5.91
CA ARG A 71 5.77 21.69 6.34
C ARG A 71 5.10 22.49 7.46
N SER A 72 3.90 22.07 7.89
CA SER A 72 3.16 22.70 8.98
C SER A 72 3.25 21.93 10.30
N GLY A 73 4.04 20.87 10.38
CA GLY A 73 4.10 20.00 11.56
C GLY A 73 2.79 19.27 11.86
N LEU A 74 1.94 19.03 10.86
CA LEU A 74 0.65 18.37 11.04
C LEU A 74 0.77 16.87 10.81
N PHE A 75 -0.09 16.12 11.51
CA PHE A 75 -0.42 14.76 11.09
C PHE A 75 -1.42 14.80 9.94
N TYR A 76 -1.16 14.07 8.86
CA TYR A 76 -2.10 13.97 7.75
C TYR A 76 -2.49 12.52 7.48
N THR A 77 -3.79 12.27 7.49
CA THR A 77 -4.38 10.95 7.32
C THR A 77 -5.03 10.87 5.94
N ALA A 78 -4.39 10.13 5.04
CA ALA A 78 -4.92 9.82 3.74
C ALA A 78 -5.93 8.66 3.86
N ILE A 79 -7.19 8.92 3.49
CA ILE A 79 -8.29 7.98 3.60
C ILE A 79 -8.61 7.41 2.23
N SER A 80 -8.75 6.09 2.15
CA SER A 80 -9.16 5.44 0.91
C SER A 80 -10.52 5.96 0.43
N SER A 81 -10.56 6.45 -0.80
CA SER A 81 -11.77 6.97 -1.44
C SER A 81 -12.79 5.90 -1.83
N ARG A 82 -12.50 4.63 -1.52
CA ARG A 82 -13.37 3.48 -1.77
C ARG A 82 -14.02 2.92 -0.50
N LEU A 83 -13.75 3.52 0.67
CA LEU A 83 -14.37 3.12 1.94
C LEU A 83 -15.86 3.46 1.96
N THR A 84 -16.60 2.73 2.78
CA THR A 84 -17.97 3.09 3.12
C THR A 84 -18.00 4.37 3.97
N VAL A 85 -19.16 5.01 4.03
CA VAL A 85 -19.40 6.21 4.86
C VAL A 85 -18.97 5.96 6.32
N ALA A 86 -19.38 4.83 6.89
CA ALA A 86 -19.09 4.49 8.29
C ALA A 86 -17.59 4.29 8.55
N GLU A 87 -16.89 3.58 7.66
CA GLU A 87 -15.44 3.34 7.79
C GLU A 87 -14.63 4.63 7.63
N ALA A 88 -14.97 5.45 6.63
CA ALA A 88 -14.29 6.71 6.40
C ALA A 88 -14.52 7.70 7.56
N ALA A 89 -15.76 7.82 8.04
CA ALA A 89 -16.10 8.66 9.19
C ALA A 89 -15.42 8.16 10.48
N TYR A 90 -15.33 6.84 10.67
CA TYR A 90 -14.57 6.27 11.79
C TYR A 90 -13.12 6.77 11.78
N ILE A 91 -12.42 6.69 10.64
CA ILE A 91 -11.03 7.12 10.54
C ILE A 91 -10.89 8.62 10.84
N VAL A 92 -11.79 9.48 10.31
CA VAL A 92 -11.77 10.91 10.57
C VAL A 92 -11.91 11.24 12.05
N ASN A 93 -12.82 10.54 12.74
CA ASN A 93 -13.04 10.75 14.18
C ASN A 93 -11.91 10.18 15.02
N ASP A 94 -11.44 8.97 14.69
CA ASP A 94 -10.39 8.28 15.46
C ASP A 94 -9.05 9.01 15.37
N CYS A 95 -8.69 9.53 14.18
CA CYS A 95 -7.47 10.34 14.04
C CYS A 95 -7.60 11.73 14.70
N GLY A 96 -8.78 12.14 15.11
CA GLY A 96 -9.00 13.45 15.71
C GLY A 96 -8.82 14.61 14.73
N ALA A 97 -9.17 14.43 13.46
CA ALA A 97 -9.00 15.45 12.43
C ALA A 97 -9.82 16.70 12.74
N ARG A 98 -9.16 17.86 12.82
CA ARG A 98 -9.80 19.18 12.93
C ARG A 98 -10.18 19.74 11.57
N LEU A 99 -9.45 19.35 10.53
CA LEU A 99 -9.71 19.73 9.14
C LEU A 99 -9.93 18.48 8.30
N PHE A 100 -11.02 18.46 7.54
CA PHE A 100 -11.30 17.46 6.51
C PHE A 100 -11.21 18.10 5.12
N ILE A 101 -10.49 17.45 4.20
CA ILE A 101 -10.35 17.88 2.80
C ILE A 101 -10.81 16.74 1.89
N GLY A 102 -11.93 16.95 1.18
CA GLY A 102 -12.44 16.03 0.17
C GLY A 102 -12.21 16.53 -1.25
N SER A 103 -12.57 15.72 -2.24
CA SER A 103 -12.62 16.13 -3.65
C SER A 103 -14.04 16.20 -4.17
N LYS A 104 -14.27 17.00 -5.21
CA LYS A 104 -15.58 17.07 -5.89
C LYS A 104 -16.00 15.72 -6.47
N ALA A 105 -15.02 14.92 -6.93
CA ALA A 105 -15.26 13.56 -7.43
C ALA A 105 -15.80 12.61 -6.34
N LYS A 106 -15.53 12.90 -5.04
CA LYS A 106 -16.01 12.12 -3.89
C LYS A 106 -17.07 12.87 -3.06
N ALA A 107 -17.73 13.86 -3.68
CA ALA A 107 -18.69 14.72 -2.99
C ALA A 107 -19.82 13.94 -2.31
N ALA A 108 -20.42 12.94 -2.99
CA ALA A 108 -21.50 12.14 -2.41
C ALA A 108 -21.08 11.46 -1.09
N LEU A 109 -19.90 10.80 -1.08
CA LEU A 109 -19.36 10.19 0.12
C LEU A 109 -19.10 11.24 1.22
N ALA A 110 -18.51 12.38 0.84
CA ALA A 110 -18.20 13.46 1.77
C ALA A 110 -19.45 14.11 2.38
N GLU A 111 -20.53 14.27 1.60
CA GLU A 111 -21.83 14.78 2.09
C GLU A 111 -22.49 13.80 3.05
N ASP A 112 -22.48 12.50 2.75
CA ASP A 112 -23.05 11.45 3.61
C ASP A 112 -22.29 11.32 4.95
N MET A 113 -21.00 11.65 4.97
CA MET A 113 -20.17 11.65 6.18
C MET A 113 -20.44 12.84 7.12
N LEU A 114 -21.02 13.93 6.66
CA LEU A 114 -21.13 15.19 7.42
C LEU A 114 -21.66 15.02 8.83
N LYS A 115 -22.73 14.24 9.02
CA LYS A 115 -23.37 14.00 10.32
C LYS A 115 -22.56 13.08 11.22
N GLN A 116 -21.61 12.35 10.66
CA GLN A 116 -20.79 11.37 11.35
C GLN A 116 -19.41 11.91 11.73
N MET A 117 -19.10 13.19 11.40
CA MET A 117 -17.85 13.86 11.73
C MET A 117 -18.07 15.11 12.59
N PRO A 118 -18.66 15.00 13.79
CA PRO A 118 -19.07 16.15 14.59
C PRO A 118 -17.91 16.99 15.13
N ALA A 119 -16.72 16.39 15.28
CA ALA A 119 -15.52 17.07 15.82
C ALA A 119 -14.73 17.85 14.74
N VAL A 120 -15.05 17.67 13.46
CA VAL A 120 -14.35 18.37 12.37
C VAL A 120 -14.78 19.82 12.31
N GLU A 121 -13.86 20.74 12.61
CA GLU A 121 -14.10 22.18 12.66
C GLU A 121 -14.20 22.80 11.26
N HIS A 122 -13.36 22.32 10.34
CA HIS A 122 -13.25 22.87 8.99
C HIS A 122 -13.41 21.79 7.93
N LYS A 123 -14.20 22.10 6.89
CA LYS A 123 -14.48 21.19 5.78
C LYS A 123 -14.18 21.90 4.47
N LEU A 124 -13.17 21.38 3.74
CA LEU A 124 -12.73 21.93 2.46
C LEU A 124 -12.93 20.89 1.35
N MET A 125 -13.05 21.38 0.12
CA MET A 125 -13.19 20.53 -1.06
C MET A 125 -12.33 21.07 -2.20
N VAL A 126 -11.64 20.18 -2.90
CA VAL A 126 -10.88 20.50 -4.12
C VAL A 126 -11.71 20.28 -5.37
N ASP A 127 -11.34 20.95 -6.45
CA ASP A 127 -11.99 20.87 -7.79
C ASP A 127 -13.49 21.24 -7.79
N GLY A 128 -13.88 22.10 -6.88
CA GLY A 128 -15.24 22.57 -6.72
C GLY A 128 -15.69 22.52 -5.27
N THR A 129 -17.00 22.61 -5.06
CA THR A 129 -17.58 22.59 -3.71
C THR A 129 -19.04 22.10 -3.73
N VAL A 130 -19.55 21.69 -2.57
CA VAL A 130 -20.95 21.37 -2.29
C VAL A 130 -21.37 22.12 -1.02
N PRO A 131 -22.66 22.15 -0.66
CA PRO A 131 -23.11 22.73 0.61
C PRO A 131 -22.30 22.21 1.79
N ASP A 132 -22.06 23.06 2.79
CA ASP A 132 -21.25 22.80 4.00
C ASP A 132 -19.73 22.63 3.79
N TYR A 133 -19.23 22.67 2.56
CA TYR A 133 -17.83 22.67 2.22
C TYR A 133 -17.39 24.02 1.61
N LYS A 134 -16.17 24.46 1.93
CA LYS A 134 -15.55 25.63 1.29
C LYS A 134 -14.52 25.16 0.25
N SER A 135 -14.34 25.92 -0.85
CA SER A 135 -13.30 25.60 -1.83
C SER A 135 -11.91 25.78 -1.22
N TYR A 136 -11.12 24.72 -1.27
CA TYR A 136 -9.72 24.73 -0.84
C TYR A 136 -8.91 25.74 -1.67
N GLU A 137 -9.01 25.67 -2.99
CA GLU A 137 -8.26 26.53 -3.91
C GLU A 137 -8.59 28.01 -3.69
N THR A 138 -9.87 28.34 -3.55
CA THR A 138 -10.30 29.74 -3.35
C THR A 138 -9.74 30.32 -2.04
N LEU A 139 -9.64 29.52 -0.99
CA LEU A 139 -9.08 29.96 0.29
C LEU A 139 -7.57 29.97 0.25
N ARG A 140 -6.95 28.94 -0.31
CA ARG A 140 -5.48 28.84 -0.49
C ARG A 140 -4.93 30.02 -1.29
N ASP A 141 -5.55 30.35 -2.42
CA ASP A 141 -5.05 31.37 -3.35
C ASP A 141 -5.06 32.79 -2.77
N ARG A 142 -5.78 33.00 -1.66
CA ARG A 142 -5.76 34.26 -0.90
C ARG A 142 -4.56 34.37 0.05
N MET A 143 -3.88 33.25 0.32
CA MET A 143 -2.76 33.21 1.25
C MET A 143 -1.46 33.64 0.59
N VAL A 144 -0.51 34.10 1.43
CA VAL A 144 0.83 34.49 0.95
C VAL A 144 1.64 33.26 0.56
N LYS A 145 2.45 33.41 -0.49
CA LYS A 145 3.31 32.37 -1.05
C LYS A 145 4.68 32.31 -0.33
N ARG A 146 4.64 32.22 0.98
CA ARG A 146 5.86 32.09 1.81
C ARG A 146 5.62 31.08 2.93
N PRO A 147 6.67 30.43 3.43
CA PRO A 147 6.56 29.54 4.57
C PRO A 147 5.86 30.20 5.77
N VAL A 148 5.27 29.40 6.64
CA VAL A 148 4.85 29.85 7.97
C VAL A 148 6.09 30.12 8.82
N ASP A 149 6.00 31.04 9.79
CA ASP A 149 7.16 31.43 10.60
C ASP A 149 7.62 30.30 11.56
N ASP A 150 6.71 29.33 11.82
CA ASP A 150 6.90 28.16 12.69
C ASP A 150 6.92 26.85 11.88
N GLU A 151 7.58 26.80 10.71
CA GLU A 151 7.72 25.55 9.95
C GLU A 151 8.25 24.41 10.81
N ALA A 152 7.60 23.27 10.74
CA ALA A 152 7.98 22.07 11.47
C ALA A 152 7.66 20.82 10.63
N CYS A 153 8.38 19.72 10.86
CA CYS A 153 8.13 18.48 10.14
C CYS A 153 6.84 17.81 10.59
N GLY A 154 5.87 17.69 9.68
CA GLY A 154 4.68 16.85 9.82
C GLY A 154 4.89 15.47 9.19
N VAL A 155 4.06 14.51 9.58
CA VAL A 155 4.15 13.13 9.10
C VAL A 155 2.76 12.57 8.75
N ASP A 156 2.77 11.57 7.88
CA ASP A 156 1.57 10.79 7.63
C ASP A 156 1.18 9.94 8.86
N MET A 157 -0.09 9.90 9.17
CA MET A 157 -0.69 8.95 10.11
C MET A 157 -1.70 8.11 9.34
N LEU A 158 -1.27 6.94 8.88
CA LEU A 158 -2.07 6.10 7.99
C LEU A 158 -2.76 4.99 8.75
N TYR A 159 -3.87 4.53 8.19
CA TYR A 159 -4.67 3.45 8.74
C TYR A 159 -4.40 2.15 7.99
N SER A 160 -3.99 1.13 8.74
CA SER A 160 -3.91 -0.23 8.22
C SER A 160 -5.29 -0.89 8.24
N SER A 161 -5.59 -1.72 7.22
CA SER A 161 -6.78 -2.57 7.25
C SER A 161 -6.56 -3.66 8.30
N GLY A 162 -7.11 -3.48 9.49
CA GLY A 162 -7.05 -4.51 10.53
C GLY A 162 -7.63 -5.84 10.02
N THR A 163 -6.92 -6.94 10.24
CA THR A 163 -7.42 -8.30 9.93
C THR A 163 -8.64 -8.68 10.77
N THR A 164 -8.91 -7.93 11.85
CA THR A 164 -9.88 -8.25 12.90
C THR A 164 -11.06 -7.29 13.00
N GLY A 165 -11.22 -6.30 12.11
CA GLY A 165 -12.35 -5.36 12.17
C GLY A 165 -12.04 -3.94 11.75
N GLN A 166 -12.02 -3.01 12.71
CA GLN A 166 -11.83 -1.58 12.46
C GLN A 166 -10.42 -1.26 11.93
N PRO A 167 -10.28 -0.29 11.00
CA PRO A 167 -8.98 0.22 10.60
C PRO A 167 -8.18 0.76 11.79
N LYS A 168 -6.86 0.58 11.78
CA LYS A 168 -5.97 0.97 12.88
C LYS A 168 -5.01 2.04 12.42
N GLY A 169 -5.00 3.17 13.11
CA GLY A 169 -4.06 4.25 12.88
C GLY A 169 -2.67 3.88 13.40
N VAL A 170 -1.66 4.06 12.56
CA VAL A 170 -0.25 3.88 12.95
C VAL A 170 0.32 5.25 13.23
N LYS A 171 0.59 5.55 14.50
CA LYS A 171 1.12 6.85 14.93
C LYS A 171 2.63 6.77 15.13
N ILE A 172 3.35 7.63 14.40
CA ILE A 172 4.79 7.85 14.55
C ILE A 172 4.97 9.23 15.21
N PRO A 173 5.91 9.41 16.13
CA PRO A 173 6.21 10.73 16.69
C PRO A 173 6.58 11.74 15.60
N LEU A 174 6.18 13.00 15.79
CA LEU A 174 6.68 14.07 14.92
C LEU A 174 8.20 14.19 15.05
N PRO A 175 8.93 14.30 13.93
CA PRO A 175 10.37 14.51 13.97
C PRO A 175 10.72 15.87 14.59
N ASP A 176 11.68 15.89 15.50
CA ASP A 176 12.27 17.13 16.04
C ASP A 176 13.50 17.53 15.22
N ILE A 177 13.26 17.84 13.95
CA ILE A 177 14.27 18.26 12.98
C ILE A 177 13.72 19.39 12.11
N ALA A 178 14.61 20.17 11.50
CA ALA A 178 14.18 21.19 10.55
C ALA A 178 13.62 20.60 9.26
N VAL A 179 12.66 21.28 8.65
CA VAL A 179 12.08 20.87 7.36
C VAL A 179 13.16 20.81 6.28
N GLY A 180 13.26 19.71 5.59
CA GLY A 180 14.30 19.46 4.57
C GLY A 180 15.58 18.81 5.08
N GLU A 181 15.70 18.58 6.39
CA GLU A 181 16.77 17.76 7.01
C GLU A 181 16.36 16.32 7.22
N GLU A 182 15.22 15.93 6.66
CA GLU A 182 14.64 14.60 6.81
C GLU A 182 15.62 13.51 6.41
N SER A 183 15.91 12.63 7.36
CA SER A 183 16.78 11.45 7.21
C SER A 183 16.08 10.18 7.66
N SER A 184 14.79 10.02 7.30
CA SER A 184 14.04 8.81 7.63
C SER A 184 14.71 7.58 7.03
N ALA A 185 14.48 6.42 7.64
CA ALA A 185 14.98 5.14 7.11
C ALA A 185 14.56 4.94 5.64
N LEU A 186 13.35 5.35 5.27
CA LEU A 186 12.87 5.27 3.89
C LEU A 186 13.67 6.17 2.94
N VAL A 187 14.03 7.39 3.33
CA VAL A 187 14.90 8.28 2.52
C VAL A 187 16.27 7.65 2.30
N MET A 188 16.86 7.06 3.35
CA MET A 188 18.15 6.37 3.25
C MET A 188 18.07 5.15 2.33
N LEU A 189 17.03 4.33 2.48
CA LEU A 189 16.77 3.15 1.63
C LEU A 189 16.51 3.55 0.17
N ALA A 190 15.68 4.56 -0.08
CA ALA A 190 15.39 5.04 -1.42
C ALA A 190 16.67 5.50 -2.15
N LYS A 191 17.54 6.22 -1.45
CA LYS A 191 18.82 6.67 -2.00
C LYS A 191 19.82 5.52 -2.15
N GLY A 192 20.05 4.76 -1.07
CA GLY A 192 21.14 3.78 -1.01
C GLY A 192 20.83 2.46 -1.70
N LEU A 193 19.57 1.99 -1.61
CA LEU A 193 19.16 0.70 -2.16
C LEU A 193 18.58 0.83 -3.57
N TYR A 194 17.78 1.87 -3.81
CA TYR A 194 17.02 2.03 -5.05
C TYR A 194 17.55 3.13 -5.98
N GLY A 195 18.55 3.92 -5.57
CA GLY A 195 19.19 4.92 -6.41
C GLY A 195 18.36 6.17 -6.70
N PHE A 196 17.36 6.49 -5.88
CA PHE A 196 16.57 7.73 -6.05
C PHE A 196 17.47 8.96 -6.00
N SER A 197 17.22 9.87 -6.92
CA SER A 197 18.00 11.11 -7.09
C SER A 197 17.16 12.21 -7.75
N GLY A 198 17.74 13.39 -7.96
CA GLY A 198 17.11 14.45 -8.74
C GLY A 198 16.80 14.07 -10.20
N GLU A 199 17.45 13.06 -10.76
CA GLU A 199 17.20 12.61 -12.13
C GLU A 199 16.12 11.52 -12.22
N THR A 200 15.57 11.07 -11.07
CA THR A 200 14.54 10.05 -11.05
C THR A 200 13.26 10.52 -11.72
N VAL A 201 12.76 9.72 -12.66
CA VAL A 201 11.40 9.82 -13.19
C VAL A 201 10.63 8.61 -12.67
N TYR A 202 9.73 8.87 -11.73
CA TYR A 202 9.06 7.83 -10.94
C TYR A 202 7.61 7.62 -11.40
N LEU A 203 7.25 6.40 -11.80
CA LEU A 203 5.86 6.02 -12.08
C LEU A 203 5.16 5.55 -10.81
N SER A 204 4.07 6.19 -10.47
CA SER A 204 3.20 5.88 -9.32
C SER A 204 1.84 5.38 -9.82
N PRO A 205 1.67 4.05 -10.04
CA PRO A 205 0.43 3.49 -10.59
C PRO A 205 -0.64 3.19 -9.53
N ALA A 206 -0.30 3.26 -8.26
CA ALA A 206 -1.18 2.90 -7.16
C ALA A 206 -1.81 4.12 -6.49
N PRO A 207 -2.95 3.96 -5.78
CA PRO A 207 -3.61 5.06 -5.10
C PRO A 207 -2.75 5.71 -4.01
N LEU A 208 -2.67 7.04 -4.01
CA LEU A 208 -1.87 7.84 -3.09
C LEU A 208 -2.32 7.77 -1.61
N TYR A 209 -3.51 7.27 -1.35
CA TYR A 209 -3.97 7.05 0.02
C TYR A 209 -3.34 5.82 0.70
N HIS A 210 -2.50 5.04 0.00
CA HIS A 210 -1.70 3.97 0.59
C HIS A 210 -0.33 4.47 1.03
N ALA A 211 0.22 3.83 2.08
CA ALA A 211 1.51 4.20 2.66
C ALA A 211 2.64 4.24 1.62
N ALA A 212 2.82 3.18 0.87
CA ALA A 212 3.94 3.07 -0.05
C ALA A 212 3.84 4.08 -1.20
N PRO A 213 2.74 4.18 -1.99
CA PRO A 213 2.62 5.18 -3.05
C PRO A 213 2.80 6.60 -2.52
N LEU A 214 2.19 6.95 -1.39
CA LEU A 214 2.34 8.28 -0.81
C LEU A 214 3.78 8.57 -0.42
N ARG A 215 4.37 7.70 0.39
CA ARG A 215 5.72 7.91 0.95
C ARG A 215 6.79 7.93 -0.13
N TYR A 216 6.73 7.06 -1.16
CA TYR A 216 7.71 7.08 -2.27
C TYR A 216 7.56 8.32 -3.16
N ASN A 217 6.35 8.84 -3.38
CA ASN A 217 6.18 10.14 -4.05
C ASN A 217 6.78 11.27 -3.22
N MET A 218 6.50 11.34 -1.90
CA MET A 218 7.07 12.38 -1.03
C MET A 218 8.60 12.32 -1.01
N VAL A 219 9.17 11.12 -0.96
CA VAL A 219 10.63 10.92 -1.02
C VAL A 219 11.21 11.31 -2.38
N ASN A 220 10.54 10.98 -3.49
CA ASN A 220 10.99 11.37 -4.82
C ASN A 220 11.01 12.91 -4.96
N LEU A 221 9.97 13.58 -4.46
CA LEU A 221 9.90 15.04 -4.45
C LEU A 221 11.01 15.67 -3.58
N LEU A 222 11.35 15.05 -2.46
CA LEU A 222 12.45 15.50 -1.57
C LEU A 222 13.82 15.44 -2.27
N PHE A 223 14.03 14.45 -3.15
CA PHE A 223 15.26 14.36 -3.96
C PHE A 223 15.26 15.27 -5.19
N GLY A 224 14.14 15.86 -5.56
CA GLY A 224 14.02 16.70 -6.74
C GLY A 224 13.70 15.92 -8.02
N GLY A 225 13.23 14.67 -7.91
CA GLY A 225 12.77 13.84 -9.04
C GLY A 225 11.43 14.30 -9.60
N THR A 226 10.98 13.68 -10.69
CA THR A 226 9.65 13.90 -11.27
C THR A 226 8.80 12.66 -11.04
N SER A 227 7.56 12.82 -10.55
CA SER A 227 6.61 11.71 -10.42
C SER A 227 5.56 11.77 -11.54
N VAL A 228 5.28 10.62 -12.16
CA VAL A 228 4.15 10.43 -13.07
C VAL A 228 3.11 9.63 -12.31
N VAL A 229 1.98 10.24 -11.99
CA VAL A 229 0.93 9.67 -11.14
C VAL A 229 -0.24 9.24 -12.00
N MET A 230 -0.56 7.95 -11.99
CA MET A 230 -1.77 7.44 -12.64
C MET A 230 -2.99 7.72 -11.76
N GLU A 231 -4.05 8.25 -12.35
CA GLU A 231 -5.33 8.44 -11.66
C GLU A 231 -5.98 7.08 -11.33
N ASP A 232 -5.94 6.17 -12.28
CA ASP A 232 -6.35 4.78 -12.13
C ASP A 232 -5.34 3.87 -12.83
N PHE A 233 -5.15 2.66 -12.30
CA PHE A 233 -4.23 1.71 -12.90
C PHE A 233 -4.82 1.04 -14.15
N ASP A 234 -4.17 1.22 -15.27
CA ASP A 234 -4.33 0.44 -16.49
C ASP A 234 -2.98 -0.15 -16.94
N ALA A 235 -2.97 -1.46 -17.27
CA ALA A 235 -1.73 -2.19 -17.52
C ALA A 235 -1.03 -1.77 -18.84
N GLU A 236 -1.80 -1.51 -19.89
CA GLU A 236 -1.27 -1.05 -21.18
C GLU A 236 -0.77 0.39 -21.08
N GLN A 237 -1.58 1.27 -20.47
CA GLN A 237 -1.19 2.66 -20.23
C GLN A 237 0.11 2.75 -19.41
N ALA A 238 0.26 1.91 -18.39
CA ALA A 238 1.48 1.90 -17.59
C ALA A 238 2.75 1.65 -18.43
N LEU A 239 2.69 0.72 -19.40
CA LEU A 239 3.79 0.46 -20.33
C LEU A 239 4.03 1.65 -21.25
N GLN A 240 2.98 2.27 -21.78
CA GLN A 240 3.07 3.48 -22.63
C GLN A 240 3.68 4.66 -21.86
N LEU A 241 3.35 4.81 -20.57
CA LEU A 241 3.94 5.85 -19.72
C LEU A 241 5.44 5.60 -19.47
N ILE A 242 5.85 4.33 -19.27
CA ILE A 242 7.26 3.98 -19.12
C ILE A 242 8.05 4.45 -20.34
N GLU A 243 7.55 4.17 -21.54
CA GLU A 243 8.19 4.59 -22.77
C GLU A 243 8.17 6.11 -22.95
N SER A 244 6.98 6.75 -22.83
CA SER A 244 6.77 8.15 -23.15
C SER A 244 7.51 9.11 -22.23
N TYR A 245 7.55 8.80 -20.92
CA TYR A 245 8.22 9.63 -19.93
C TYR A 245 9.62 9.14 -19.58
N LYS A 246 10.11 8.06 -20.22
CA LYS A 246 11.40 7.44 -19.91
C LYS A 246 11.54 7.18 -18.41
N ILE A 247 10.53 6.49 -17.86
CA ILE A 247 10.46 6.15 -16.44
C ILE A 247 11.70 5.37 -16.03
N THR A 248 12.35 5.80 -14.97
CA THR A 248 13.53 5.14 -14.39
C THR A 248 13.19 4.29 -13.18
N HIS A 249 12.22 4.72 -12.39
CA HIS A 249 11.81 4.04 -11.16
C HIS A 249 10.29 3.88 -11.11
N SER A 250 9.83 2.80 -10.49
CA SER A 250 8.40 2.52 -10.39
C SER A 250 8.08 1.65 -9.18
N GLN A 251 6.83 1.70 -8.70
CA GLN A 251 6.40 0.85 -7.60
C GLN A 251 5.10 0.12 -7.96
N TRP A 252 5.05 -1.17 -7.64
CA TRP A 252 4.00 -2.08 -8.06
C TRP A 252 3.45 -2.92 -6.91
N VAL A 253 2.30 -3.52 -7.15
CA VAL A 253 1.81 -4.65 -6.36
C VAL A 253 1.70 -5.88 -7.26
N PRO A 254 1.79 -7.12 -6.75
CA PRO A 254 1.81 -8.33 -7.57
C PRO A 254 0.64 -8.47 -8.53
N THR A 255 -0.55 -8.01 -8.17
CA THR A 255 -1.73 -8.02 -9.05
C THR A 255 -1.56 -7.14 -10.30
N MET A 256 -0.77 -6.07 -10.23
CA MET A 256 -0.43 -5.25 -11.39
C MET A 256 0.48 -6.02 -12.35
N PHE A 257 1.48 -6.72 -11.84
CA PHE A 257 2.33 -7.61 -12.64
C PHE A 257 1.52 -8.70 -13.35
N ILE A 258 0.58 -9.34 -12.63
CA ILE A 258 -0.32 -10.35 -13.20
C ILE A 258 -1.14 -9.75 -14.36
N LYS A 259 -1.72 -8.56 -14.18
CA LYS A 259 -2.48 -7.87 -15.23
C LYS A 259 -1.61 -7.55 -16.45
N MET A 260 -0.39 -7.07 -16.24
CA MET A 260 0.56 -6.79 -17.33
C MET A 260 0.98 -8.08 -18.06
N LEU A 261 1.26 -9.17 -17.34
CA LEU A 261 1.60 -10.47 -17.93
C LEU A 261 0.44 -11.11 -18.71
N LYS A 262 -0.82 -10.73 -18.43
CA LYS A 262 -2.02 -11.17 -19.17
C LYS A 262 -2.33 -10.35 -20.41
N LEU A 263 -1.65 -9.23 -20.63
CA LEU A 263 -1.74 -8.49 -21.89
C LEU A 263 -1.25 -9.35 -23.05
N PRO A 264 -1.80 -9.17 -24.27
CA PRO A 264 -1.28 -9.82 -25.47
C PRO A 264 0.21 -9.57 -25.64
N GLU A 265 0.94 -10.56 -26.13
CA GLU A 265 2.40 -10.44 -26.32
C GLU A 265 2.75 -9.28 -27.25
N SER A 266 1.95 -9.05 -28.31
CA SER A 266 2.10 -7.91 -29.21
C SER A 266 2.04 -6.55 -28.49
N VAL A 267 1.24 -6.41 -27.44
CA VAL A 267 1.17 -5.19 -26.63
C VAL A 267 2.37 -5.11 -25.69
N ARG A 268 2.71 -6.19 -25.02
CA ARG A 268 3.81 -6.23 -24.05
C ARG A 268 5.18 -5.91 -24.68
N LEU A 269 5.42 -6.41 -25.89
CA LEU A 269 6.71 -6.24 -26.58
C LEU A 269 6.78 -4.99 -27.46
N HIS A 270 5.68 -4.23 -27.56
CA HIS A 270 5.64 -3.02 -28.38
C HIS A 270 6.32 -1.82 -27.69
N CYS A 271 6.17 -1.71 -26.37
CA CYS A 271 6.67 -0.57 -25.61
C CYS A 271 8.15 -0.72 -25.24
N ASP A 272 8.92 0.35 -25.42
CA ASP A 272 10.31 0.47 -24.97
C ASP A 272 10.38 0.72 -23.45
N ILE A 273 10.77 -0.30 -22.70
CA ILE A 273 10.93 -0.23 -21.24
C ILE A 273 12.41 -0.10 -20.81
N SER A 274 13.32 0.12 -21.74
CA SER A 274 14.78 0.12 -21.48
C SER A 274 15.26 1.24 -20.55
N SER A 275 14.42 2.24 -20.28
CA SER A 275 14.70 3.31 -19.32
C SER A 275 14.59 2.86 -17.85
N LEU A 276 13.86 1.75 -17.56
CA LEU A 276 13.69 1.25 -16.21
C LEU A 276 15.03 0.82 -15.61
N GLN A 277 15.32 1.36 -14.44
CA GLN A 277 16.48 1.00 -13.61
C GLN A 277 16.04 0.24 -12.37
N THR A 278 14.90 0.59 -11.81
CA THR A 278 14.39 0.02 -10.56
C THR A 278 12.86 -0.08 -10.59
N ALA A 279 12.36 -1.30 -10.48
CA ALA A 279 10.93 -1.58 -10.37
C ALA A 279 10.67 -2.31 -9.04
N ILE A 280 10.12 -1.58 -8.07
CA ILE A 280 9.90 -2.05 -6.71
C ILE A 280 8.53 -2.69 -6.61
N HIS A 281 8.40 -3.85 -5.98
CA HIS A 281 7.09 -4.38 -5.61
C HIS A 281 7.02 -4.78 -4.14
N ALA A 282 5.82 -4.74 -3.59
CA ALA A 282 5.55 -5.06 -2.18
C ALA A 282 4.04 -5.24 -1.91
N ALA A 283 3.67 -5.20 -0.65
CA ALA A 283 2.31 -5.14 -0.10
C ALA A 283 1.53 -6.47 -0.12
N ALA A 284 1.91 -7.44 -0.93
CA ALA A 284 1.32 -8.77 -0.96
C ALA A 284 2.38 -9.79 -1.41
N PRO A 285 2.22 -11.08 -1.08
CA PRO A 285 3.06 -12.14 -1.63
C PRO A 285 2.99 -12.14 -3.16
N CYS A 286 4.15 -12.23 -3.80
CA CYS A 286 4.25 -12.34 -5.25
C CYS A 286 4.43 -13.82 -5.63
N PRO A 287 3.54 -14.42 -6.47
CA PRO A 287 3.75 -15.77 -6.94
C PRO A 287 5.12 -15.91 -7.61
N VAL A 288 5.85 -16.98 -7.28
CA VAL A 288 7.22 -17.23 -7.77
C VAL A 288 7.27 -17.16 -9.31
N GLU A 289 6.29 -17.76 -9.98
CA GLU A 289 6.21 -17.75 -11.45
C GLU A 289 5.97 -16.33 -12.00
N VAL A 290 5.14 -15.53 -11.34
CA VAL A 290 4.88 -14.13 -11.75
C VAL A 290 6.18 -13.32 -11.70
N LYS A 291 6.91 -13.39 -10.57
CA LYS A 291 8.16 -12.64 -10.40
C LYS A 291 9.24 -13.14 -11.37
N GLN A 292 9.35 -14.46 -11.58
CA GLN A 292 10.26 -15.01 -12.59
C GLN A 292 9.97 -14.44 -13.98
N ARG A 293 8.70 -14.50 -14.43
CA ARG A 293 8.28 -13.98 -15.74
C ARG A 293 8.49 -12.47 -15.88
N MET A 294 8.33 -11.72 -14.80
CA MET A 294 8.64 -10.28 -14.81
C MET A 294 10.14 -10.02 -14.94
N ILE A 295 11.00 -10.79 -14.25
CA ILE A 295 12.46 -10.70 -14.39
C ILE A 295 12.88 -11.10 -15.81
N ASP A 296 12.31 -12.17 -16.37
CA ASP A 296 12.60 -12.60 -17.74
C ASP A 296 12.22 -11.54 -18.79
N TRP A 297 11.17 -10.77 -18.54
CA TRP A 297 10.70 -9.73 -19.44
C TRP A 297 11.37 -8.38 -19.22
N TRP A 298 11.44 -7.89 -17.97
CA TRP A 298 11.96 -6.55 -17.66
C TRP A 298 13.46 -6.54 -17.38
N GLY A 299 14.07 -7.70 -17.19
CA GLY A 299 15.45 -7.83 -16.77
C GLY A 299 15.61 -7.72 -15.25
N PRO A 300 16.87 -7.62 -14.77
CA PRO A 300 17.20 -7.68 -13.34
C PRO A 300 16.94 -6.35 -12.59
N VAL A 301 15.89 -5.63 -12.98
CA VAL A 301 15.48 -4.34 -12.39
C VAL A 301 14.41 -4.50 -11.31
N ILE A 302 13.92 -5.74 -11.09
CA ILE A 302 12.86 -6.03 -10.13
C ILE A 302 13.45 -6.12 -8.72
N HIS A 303 12.90 -5.32 -7.81
CA HIS A 303 13.20 -5.32 -6.39
C HIS A 303 11.95 -5.63 -5.60
N GLU A 304 12.10 -6.37 -4.51
CA GLU A 304 11.01 -6.63 -3.57
C GLU A 304 11.40 -6.17 -2.18
N TYR A 305 10.43 -5.68 -1.43
CA TYR A 305 10.59 -5.49 -0.01
C TYR A 305 9.40 -6.03 0.79
N TYR A 306 9.67 -6.43 2.01
CA TYR A 306 8.68 -6.75 3.03
C TYR A 306 8.80 -5.77 4.18
N ALA A 307 7.73 -5.03 4.43
CA ALA A 307 7.58 -4.12 5.55
C ALA A 307 6.10 -3.83 5.82
N GLY A 308 5.76 -3.48 7.04
CA GLY A 308 4.44 -2.94 7.40
C GLY A 308 4.38 -1.43 7.37
N SER A 309 3.16 -0.88 7.38
CA SER A 309 2.95 0.55 7.60
C SER A 309 3.48 1.00 8.96
N GLU A 310 3.56 0.07 9.88
CA GLU A 310 4.07 0.20 11.24
C GLU A 310 5.58 0.50 11.29
N GLY A 311 6.32 0.12 10.25
CA GLY A 311 7.74 0.42 10.09
C GLY A 311 8.67 -0.30 11.07
N ASN A 312 8.21 -1.36 11.73
CA ASN A 312 8.96 -2.10 12.75
C ASN A 312 10.16 -2.90 12.23
N GLY A 313 10.23 -3.11 10.92
CA GLY A 313 11.31 -3.81 10.24
C GLY A 313 11.22 -3.63 8.73
N PHE A 314 12.31 -3.95 8.03
CA PHE A 314 12.37 -3.86 6.57
C PHE A 314 13.29 -4.94 6.01
N CYS A 315 12.74 -5.81 5.17
CA CYS A 315 13.52 -6.77 4.39
C CYS A 315 13.52 -6.35 2.92
N ALA A 316 14.59 -6.62 2.20
CA ALA A 316 14.65 -6.37 0.76
C ALA A 316 15.47 -7.45 0.03
N ILE A 317 15.16 -7.60 -1.25
CA ILE A 317 15.84 -8.50 -2.17
C ILE A 317 15.81 -7.92 -3.58
N ASP A 318 16.93 -8.00 -4.28
CA ASP A 318 17.02 -7.69 -5.70
C ASP A 318 16.77 -8.92 -6.59
N SER A 319 16.81 -8.74 -7.90
CA SER A 319 16.59 -9.82 -8.85
C SER A 319 17.67 -10.90 -8.81
N ALA A 320 18.92 -10.53 -8.58
CA ALA A 320 20.04 -11.48 -8.59
C ALA A 320 20.01 -12.40 -7.35
N GLU A 321 19.81 -11.81 -6.18
CA GLU A 321 19.61 -12.56 -4.94
C GLU A 321 18.35 -13.44 -5.02
N TRP A 322 17.24 -12.89 -5.58
CA TRP A 322 15.99 -13.62 -5.68
C TRP A 322 16.08 -14.85 -6.59
N LEU A 323 16.83 -14.79 -7.68
CA LEU A 323 17.03 -15.94 -8.57
C LEU A 323 17.74 -17.10 -7.86
N SER A 324 18.56 -16.82 -6.84
CA SER A 324 19.19 -17.81 -5.97
C SER A 324 18.30 -18.25 -4.81
N HIS A 325 17.40 -17.37 -4.32
CA HIS A 325 16.50 -17.59 -3.18
C HIS A 325 15.02 -17.38 -3.59
N ARG A 326 14.57 -18.16 -4.56
CA ARG A 326 13.21 -18.00 -5.16
C ARG A 326 12.11 -18.12 -4.12
N GLY A 327 11.23 -17.12 -4.11
CA GLY A 327 10.12 -17.02 -3.17
C GLY A 327 10.46 -16.30 -1.87
N SER A 328 11.71 -15.91 -1.67
CA SER A 328 12.11 -15.07 -0.54
C SER A 328 11.70 -13.61 -0.75
N VAL A 329 11.44 -12.90 0.36
CA VAL A 329 11.26 -11.46 0.42
C VAL A 329 12.52 -10.71 0.89
N GLY A 330 13.63 -11.43 0.96
CA GLY A 330 14.96 -10.89 1.26
C GLY A 330 15.41 -11.04 2.70
N ARG A 331 16.48 -10.30 3.02
CA ARG A 331 17.07 -10.22 4.37
C ARG A 331 16.71 -8.91 5.04
N ALA A 332 16.72 -8.90 6.37
CA ALA A 332 16.50 -7.68 7.13
C ALA A 332 17.60 -6.65 6.87
N LEU A 333 17.20 -5.45 6.46
CA LEU A 333 18.03 -4.24 6.37
C LEU A 333 17.76 -3.29 7.54
N VAL A 334 16.57 -3.40 8.16
CA VAL A 334 16.21 -2.67 9.38
C VAL A 334 15.60 -3.67 10.35
N GLY A 335 16.14 -3.71 11.56
CA GLY A 335 15.75 -4.66 12.59
C GLY A 335 16.45 -6.03 12.44
N VAL A 336 16.21 -6.93 13.40
CA VAL A 336 16.68 -8.31 13.43
C VAL A 336 15.47 -9.22 13.46
N ILE A 337 15.43 -10.23 12.56
CA ILE A 337 14.30 -11.15 12.47
C ILE A 337 14.47 -12.28 13.51
N HIS A 338 13.38 -12.56 14.21
CA HIS A 338 13.19 -13.72 15.06
C HIS A 338 11.94 -14.48 14.60
N ILE A 339 12.03 -15.78 14.45
CA ILE A 339 10.91 -16.66 14.13
C ILE A 339 10.54 -17.45 15.37
N CYS A 340 9.29 -17.30 15.85
CA CYS A 340 8.88 -17.90 17.11
C CYS A 340 7.65 -18.82 16.95
N ASP A 341 7.61 -19.84 17.79
CA ASP A 341 6.44 -20.72 17.95
C ASP A 341 5.25 -19.99 18.64
N ASP A 342 4.15 -20.69 18.86
CA ASP A 342 2.94 -20.13 19.47
C ASP A 342 3.10 -19.73 20.95
N VAL A 343 4.14 -20.23 21.61
CA VAL A 343 4.45 -19.90 23.02
C VAL A 343 5.56 -18.85 23.15
N GLY A 344 6.12 -18.40 22.02
CA GLY A 344 7.10 -17.33 21.95
C GLY A 344 8.57 -17.78 21.99
N ASN A 345 8.86 -19.08 21.87
CA ASN A 345 10.25 -19.53 21.75
C ASN A 345 10.72 -19.46 20.31
N GLU A 346 12.00 -19.11 20.11
CA GLU A 346 12.60 -19.17 18.78
C GLU A 346 12.64 -20.61 18.24
N VAL A 347 12.28 -20.77 16.97
CA VAL A 347 12.34 -22.06 16.28
C VAL A 347 13.67 -22.25 15.54
N ALA A 348 13.97 -23.47 15.12
CA ALA A 348 15.16 -23.74 14.33
C ALA A 348 15.09 -23.13 12.93
N VAL A 349 16.25 -22.86 12.31
CA VAL A 349 16.33 -22.42 10.93
C VAL A 349 15.61 -23.39 10.01
N GLY A 350 14.80 -22.88 9.11
CA GLY A 350 13.95 -23.65 8.20
C GLY A 350 12.56 -23.95 8.74
N GLU A 351 12.31 -23.83 10.04
CA GLU A 351 11.00 -24.00 10.65
C GLU A 351 10.19 -22.72 10.55
N SER A 352 8.86 -22.88 10.36
CA SER A 352 7.92 -21.75 10.24
C SER A 352 7.39 -21.34 11.61
N GLY A 353 7.26 -20.03 11.82
CA GLY A 353 6.68 -19.45 13.02
C GLY A 353 6.26 -18.00 12.80
N THR A 354 5.82 -17.35 13.87
CA THR A 354 5.48 -15.92 13.85
C THR A 354 6.74 -15.09 13.70
N ILE A 355 6.70 -14.14 12.73
CA ILE A 355 7.80 -13.23 12.46
C ILE A 355 7.78 -12.09 13.47
N PHE A 356 8.90 -11.87 14.15
CA PHE A 356 9.14 -10.71 15.00
C PHE A 356 10.37 -9.94 14.51
N PHE A 357 10.37 -8.62 14.76
CA PHE A 357 11.53 -7.77 14.56
C PHE A 357 12.00 -7.21 15.89
N ALA A 358 13.29 -7.41 16.20
CA ALA A 358 14.02 -6.72 17.25
C ALA A 358 14.83 -5.56 16.67
N ASP A 359 15.26 -4.63 17.52
CA ASP A 359 16.16 -3.52 17.18
C ASP A 359 15.68 -2.64 16.01
N GLY A 360 14.40 -2.72 15.67
CA GLY A 360 13.73 -1.87 14.69
C GLY A 360 13.04 -0.67 15.35
N PRO A 361 12.50 0.25 14.52
CA PRO A 361 11.67 1.34 15.01
C PRO A 361 10.46 0.83 15.80
N THR A 362 10.11 1.54 16.86
CA THR A 362 8.91 1.25 17.64
C THR A 362 7.69 1.97 17.05
N PHE A 363 6.53 1.35 17.19
CA PHE A 363 5.27 1.94 16.75
C PHE A 363 4.18 1.73 17.82
N GLU A 364 3.11 2.50 17.71
CA GLU A 364 1.90 2.34 18.51
C GLU A 364 0.67 2.41 17.60
N TYR A 365 -0.31 1.59 17.90
CA TYR A 365 -1.63 1.75 17.30
C TYR A 365 -2.37 2.86 18.04
N HIS A 366 -2.80 3.86 17.29
CA HIS A 366 -3.50 5.02 17.83
C HIS A 366 -4.80 4.59 18.51
N ASN A 367 -5.01 5.06 19.73
CA ASN A 367 -6.17 4.72 20.59
C ASN A 367 -6.40 3.22 20.83
N ASP A 368 -5.42 2.34 20.59
CA ASP A 368 -5.55 0.89 20.76
C ASP A 368 -4.34 0.31 21.52
N ALA A 369 -4.30 0.56 22.82
CA ALA A 369 -3.22 0.09 23.70
C ALA A 369 -3.16 -1.44 23.79
N ASP A 370 -4.30 -2.12 23.79
CA ASP A 370 -4.38 -3.59 23.87
C ASP A 370 -3.76 -4.22 22.62
N LYS A 371 -4.08 -3.66 21.42
CA LYS A 371 -3.48 -4.13 20.18
C LYS A 371 -1.99 -3.84 20.14
N THR A 372 -1.56 -2.65 20.58
CA THR A 372 -0.14 -2.30 20.70
C THR A 372 0.58 -3.31 21.61
N GLN A 373 0.02 -3.65 22.76
CA GLN A 373 0.61 -4.64 23.66
C GLN A 373 0.61 -6.05 23.04
N SER A 374 -0.46 -6.45 22.37
CA SER A 374 -0.55 -7.78 21.73
C SER A 374 0.38 -7.95 20.52
N SER A 375 0.94 -6.88 20.00
CA SER A 375 1.95 -6.91 18.94
C SER A 375 3.39 -7.01 19.47
N LYS A 376 3.57 -7.06 20.81
CA LYS A 376 4.88 -7.13 21.45
C LYS A 376 5.16 -8.50 22.05
N HIS A 377 6.35 -9.00 21.78
CA HIS A 377 6.91 -10.16 22.49
C HIS A 377 7.42 -9.74 23.89
N PRO A 378 7.49 -10.64 24.89
CA PRO A 378 8.07 -10.33 26.20
C PRO A 378 9.50 -9.73 26.15
N ASN A 379 10.29 -10.08 25.16
CA ASN A 379 11.63 -9.52 24.91
C ASN A 379 11.60 -8.11 24.27
N GLY A 380 10.43 -7.52 24.03
CA GLY A 380 10.29 -6.21 23.40
C GLY A 380 10.26 -6.23 21.88
N TRP A 381 10.42 -7.40 21.22
CA TRP A 381 10.28 -7.54 19.78
C TRP A 381 8.86 -7.26 19.32
N THR A 382 8.68 -6.85 18.07
CA THR A 382 7.36 -6.51 17.54
C THR A 382 6.97 -7.38 16.36
N THR A 383 5.68 -7.67 16.21
CA THR A 383 5.14 -8.49 15.11
C THR A 383 3.94 -7.82 14.43
N LEU A 384 3.77 -8.12 13.15
CA LEU A 384 2.57 -7.79 12.37
C LEU A 384 1.60 -8.97 12.26
N GLY A 385 1.96 -10.13 12.83
CA GLY A 385 1.20 -11.37 12.81
C GLY A 385 1.36 -12.17 11.51
N ASP A 386 2.43 -11.92 10.76
CA ASP A 386 2.79 -12.72 9.59
C ASP A 386 3.58 -13.97 10.03
N ILE A 387 3.44 -15.05 9.27
CA ILE A 387 4.13 -16.33 9.47
C ILE A 387 5.19 -16.48 8.38
N GLY A 388 6.37 -16.94 8.77
CA GLY A 388 7.45 -17.20 7.82
C GLY A 388 8.56 -18.03 8.43
N ARG A 389 9.61 -18.25 7.67
CA ARG A 389 10.82 -18.97 8.07
C ARG A 389 12.05 -18.29 7.50
N LEU A 390 13.18 -18.48 8.16
CA LEU A 390 14.51 -18.13 7.63
C LEU A 390 15.17 -19.35 7.02
N ASP A 391 15.93 -19.17 5.95
CA ASP A 391 16.90 -20.17 5.49
C ASP A 391 18.28 -20.00 6.16
N GLU A 392 19.23 -20.88 5.81
CA GLU A 392 20.58 -20.88 6.39
C GLU A 392 21.37 -19.60 6.05
N ASP A 393 21.02 -18.92 4.95
CA ASP A 393 21.65 -17.68 4.50
C ASP A 393 20.95 -16.42 5.08
N GLY A 394 19.91 -16.62 5.93
CA GLY A 394 19.15 -15.54 6.59
C GLY A 394 18.11 -14.87 5.72
N PHE A 395 17.71 -15.47 4.60
CA PHE A 395 16.61 -14.98 3.77
C PHE A 395 15.27 -15.39 4.36
N LEU A 396 14.33 -14.41 4.39
CA LEU A 396 12.97 -14.59 4.89
C LEU A 396 12.04 -15.07 3.78
N TYR A 397 11.28 -16.12 4.10
CA TYR A 397 10.20 -16.64 3.26
C TYR A 397 8.87 -16.44 3.99
N LEU A 398 7.94 -15.68 3.40
CA LEU A 398 6.60 -15.53 3.94
C LEU A 398 5.77 -16.77 3.58
N THR A 399 5.00 -17.27 4.54
CA THR A 399 4.10 -18.40 4.32
C THR A 399 2.65 -17.89 4.17
N ASP A 400 2.13 -17.19 5.18
CA ASP A 400 0.80 -16.56 5.18
C ASP A 400 0.65 -15.68 6.43
N ARG A 401 -0.58 -15.17 6.64
CA ARG A 401 -0.97 -14.56 7.91
C ARG A 401 -1.59 -15.60 8.83
N LYS A 402 -1.20 -15.58 10.11
CA LYS A 402 -1.77 -16.46 11.13
C LYS A 402 -3.31 -16.46 11.14
N ALA A 403 -3.92 -15.31 10.86
CA ALA A 403 -5.37 -15.15 10.83
C ALA A 403 -6.08 -15.87 9.66
N PHE A 404 -5.35 -16.31 8.63
CA PHE A 404 -5.93 -16.97 7.45
C PHE A 404 -5.61 -18.46 7.37
N MET A 405 -4.76 -18.96 8.24
CA MET A 405 -4.40 -20.37 8.30
C MET A 405 -5.65 -21.26 8.46
N ILE A 406 -5.74 -22.30 7.65
CA ILE A 406 -6.80 -23.32 7.67
C ILE A 406 -6.31 -24.50 8.49
N ILE A 407 -7.11 -24.98 9.43
CA ILE A 407 -6.78 -26.16 10.22
C ILE A 407 -7.67 -27.30 9.78
N SER A 408 -7.16 -28.19 8.94
CA SER A 408 -7.88 -29.33 8.39
C SER A 408 -7.29 -30.64 8.90
N GLY A 409 -8.07 -31.40 9.68
CA GLY A 409 -7.61 -32.67 10.25
C GLY A 409 -6.32 -32.54 11.09
N GLY A 410 -6.12 -31.40 11.76
CA GLY A 410 -4.90 -31.11 12.54
C GLY A 410 -3.70 -30.67 11.71
N VAL A 411 -3.85 -30.49 10.40
CA VAL A 411 -2.80 -29.99 9.51
C VAL A 411 -3.03 -28.49 9.25
N ASN A 412 -1.99 -27.71 9.43
CA ASN A 412 -1.97 -26.29 9.09
C ASN A 412 -1.80 -26.12 7.59
N ILE A 413 -2.79 -25.55 6.92
CA ILE A 413 -2.77 -25.27 5.49
C ILE A 413 -2.77 -23.75 5.30
N TYR A 414 -1.87 -23.27 4.46
CA TYR A 414 -1.75 -21.87 4.13
C TYR A 414 -2.42 -21.59 2.78
N PRO A 415 -3.52 -20.83 2.76
CA PRO A 415 -4.31 -20.57 1.55
C PRO A 415 -3.53 -19.95 0.41
N GLN A 416 -2.48 -19.20 0.72
CA GLN A 416 -1.69 -18.47 -0.25
C GLN A 416 -1.06 -19.38 -1.31
N GLU A 417 -0.72 -20.64 -0.98
CA GLU A 417 -0.17 -21.58 -1.95
C GLU A 417 -1.17 -21.90 -3.05
N ALA A 418 -2.43 -22.14 -2.67
CA ALA A 418 -3.51 -22.40 -3.63
C ALA A 418 -3.88 -21.12 -4.43
N GLU A 419 -3.92 -19.96 -3.77
CA GLU A 419 -4.14 -18.68 -4.46
C GLU A 419 -3.08 -18.41 -5.51
N ASN A 420 -1.80 -18.58 -5.16
CA ASN A 420 -0.69 -18.40 -6.09
C ASN A 420 -0.79 -19.30 -7.32
N ARG A 421 -1.32 -20.52 -7.16
CA ARG A 421 -1.50 -21.44 -8.26
C ARG A 421 -2.71 -21.06 -9.13
N ILE A 422 -3.88 -20.86 -8.52
CA ILE A 422 -5.13 -20.59 -9.24
C ILE A 422 -5.06 -19.29 -10.03
N ILE A 423 -4.47 -18.24 -9.49
CA ILE A 423 -4.37 -16.94 -10.16
C ILE A 423 -3.59 -17.00 -11.49
N MET A 424 -2.72 -17.99 -11.65
CA MET A 424 -1.97 -18.21 -12.89
C MET A 424 -2.79 -18.77 -14.03
N HIS A 425 -3.98 -19.33 -13.73
CA HIS A 425 -4.86 -19.88 -14.75
C HIS A 425 -5.41 -18.77 -15.67
N PRO A 426 -5.41 -18.97 -17.03
CA PRO A 426 -5.84 -17.94 -17.97
C PRO A 426 -7.28 -17.45 -17.76
N ALA A 427 -8.18 -18.34 -17.33
CA ALA A 427 -9.59 -18.02 -17.11
C ALA A 427 -9.87 -17.29 -15.79
N VAL A 428 -8.87 -17.11 -14.91
CA VAL A 428 -9.03 -16.51 -13.58
C VAL A 428 -8.59 -15.06 -13.59
N ALA A 429 -9.48 -14.14 -13.22
CA ALA A 429 -9.15 -12.73 -13.01
C ALA A 429 -8.65 -12.47 -11.59
N ASP A 430 -9.27 -13.14 -10.59
CA ASP A 430 -8.94 -13.01 -9.17
C ASP A 430 -9.37 -14.25 -8.39
N VAL A 431 -8.80 -14.47 -7.19
CA VAL A 431 -9.10 -15.65 -6.36
C VAL A 431 -8.95 -15.35 -4.88
N ALA A 432 -9.82 -15.97 -4.08
CA ALA A 432 -9.74 -16.04 -2.62
C ALA A 432 -9.77 -17.49 -2.18
N VAL A 433 -8.84 -17.92 -1.32
CA VAL A 433 -8.85 -19.25 -0.70
C VAL A 433 -8.92 -19.10 0.82
N PHE A 434 -9.79 -19.88 1.46
CA PHE A 434 -9.99 -19.86 2.93
C PHE A 434 -10.61 -21.17 3.40
N GLY A 435 -10.59 -21.39 4.73
CA GLY A 435 -11.23 -22.54 5.36
C GLY A 435 -12.73 -22.35 5.54
N VAL A 436 -13.50 -23.37 5.22
CA VAL A 436 -14.93 -23.47 5.55
C VAL A 436 -15.18 -24.65 6.47
N PRO A 437 -16.28 -24.66 7.27
CA PRO A 437 -16.57 -25.75 8.19
C PRO A 437 -16.68 -27.09 7.47
N ASN A 438 -16.02 -28.11 8.03
CA ASN A 438 -16.14 -29.51 7.61
C ASN A 438 -16.36 -30.40 8.84
N SER A 439 -17.37 -31.26 8.80
CA SER A 439 -17.78 -32.08 9.96
C SER A 439 -16.77 -33.15 10.35
N GLU A 440 -15.88 -33.55 9.44
CA GLU A 440 -14.89 -34.61 9.65
C GLU A 440 -13.51 -34.02 10.01
N PHE A 441 -13.11 -32.95 9.32
CA PHE A 441 -11.76 -32.38 9.43
C PHE A 441 -11.69 -31.05 10.17
N GLY A 442 -12.84 -30.52 10.65
CA GLY A 442 -12.96 -29.21 11.25
C GLY A 442 -13.08 -28.10 10.21
N GLU A 443 -12.06 -27.93 9.37
CA GLU A 443 -12.10 -27.05 8.20
C GLU A 443 -11.70 -27.81 6.95
N GLU A 444 -12.21 -27.36 5.77
CA GLU A 444 -11.72 -27.75 4.45
C GLU A 444 -11.37 -26.52 3.61
N VAL A 445 -10.51 -26.73 2.62
CA VAL A 445 -10.07 -25.68 1.71
C VAL A 445 -11.14 -25.37 0.68
N LYS A 446 -11.59 -24.12 0.62
CA LYS A 446 -12.52 -23.60 -0.38
C LYS A 446 -11.90 -22.44 -1.14
N ALA A 447 -12.16 -22.35 -2.44
CA ALA A 447 -11.83 -21.17 -3.24
C ALA A 447 -13.11 -20.45 -3.69
N VAL A 448 -13.01 -19.13 -3.82
CA VAL A 448 -13.96 -18.30 -4.57
C VAL A 448 -13.18 -17.62 -5.67
N VAL A 449 -13.60 -17.79 -6.91
CA VAL A 449 -12.89 -17.34 -8.11
C VAL A 449 -13.71 -16.29 -8.84
N GLN A 450 -13.06 -15.21 -9.22
CA GLN A 450 -13.57 -14.26 -10.20
C GLN A 450 -13.03 -14.67 -11.57
N PRO A 451 -13.88 -15.15 -12.49
CA PRO A 451 -13.43 -15.52 -13.83
C PRO A 451 -13.19 -14.28 -14.70
N VAL A 452 -12.31 -14.40 -15.71
CA VAL A 452 -12.10 -13.36 -16.73
C VAL A 452 -13.37 -13.12 -17.55
N GLN A 453 -14.11 -14.20 -17.86
CA GLN A 453 -15.39 -14.16 -18.55
C GLN A 453 -16.42 -14.88 -17.69
N TRP A 454 -17.48 -14.16 -17.31
CA TRP A 454 -18.52 -14.71 -16.42
C TRP A 454 -19.21 -15.94 -16.99
N ASP A 455 -19.40 -15.99 -18.29
CA ASP A 455 -20.07 -17.10 -18.97
C ASP A 455 -19.31 -18.44 -18.85
N CYS A 456 -18.04 -18.40 -18.44
CA CYS A 456 -17.24 -19.59 -18.16
C CYS A 456 -17.42 -20.12 -16.73
N ALA A 457 -18.11 -19.38 -15.85
CA ALA A 457 -18.33 -19.79 -14.46
C ALA A 457 -19.26 -21.03 -14.41
N GLY A 458 -18.77 -22.13 -13.86
CA GLY A 458 -19.55 -23.34 -13.74
C GLY A 458 -18.74 -24.58 -13.39
N PRO A 459 -19.41 -25.75 -13.31
CA PRO A 459 -18.76 -26.99 -12.86
C PRO A 459 -17.58 -27.44 -13.72
N GLU A 460 -17.55 -27.08 -15.00
CA GLU A 460 -16.44 -27.43 -15.89
C GLU A 460 -15.18 -26.67 -15.49
N LEU A 461 -15.30 -25.35 -15.31
CA LEU A 461 -14.17 -24.52 -14.86
C LEU A 461 -13.74 -24.87 -13.43
N GLU A 462 -14.69 -25.23 -12.54
CA GLU A 462 -14.35 -25.70 -11.18
C GLU A 462 -13.44 -26.92 -11.24
N GLN A 463 -13.82 -27.94 -12.01
CA GLN A 463 -13.04 -29.18 -12.16
C GLN A 463 -11.65 -28.90 -12.78
N GLU A 464 -11.61 -28.04 -13.81
CA GLU A 464 -10.37 -27.63 -14.46
C GLU A 464 -9.42 -26.97 -13.46
N LEU A 465 -9.91 -26.02 -12.65
CA LEU A 465 -9.09 -25.29 -11.66
C LEU A 465 -8.62 -26.19 -10.51
N ILE A 466 -9.47 -27.11 -10.03
CA ILE A 466 -9.06 -28.10 -9.02
C ILE A 466 -8.00 -29.03 -9.62
N GLY A 467 -8.18 -29.50 -10.85
CA GLY A 467 -7.18 -30.28 -11.57
C GLY A 467 -5.85 -29.54 -11.70
N PHE A 468 -5.92 -28.28 -12.11
CA PHE A 468 -4.76 -27.40 -12.23
C PHE A 468 -4.00 -27.21 -10.91
N CYS A 469 -4.70 -27.15 -9.77
CA CYS A 469 -4.06 -27.13 -8.46
C CYS A 469 -3.34 -28.45 -8.16
N ARG A 470 -3.95 -29.59 -8.44
CA ARG A 470 -3.41 -30.93 -8.15
C ARG A 470 -2.15 -31.27 -8.93
N GLU A 471 -1.90 -30.59 -10.04
CA GLU A 471 -0.64 -30.77 -10.80
C GLU A 471 0.60 -30.38 -10.02
N GLN A 472 0.50 -29.45 -9.05
CA GLN A 472 1.65 -28.88 -8.36
C GLN A 472 1.53 -28.88 -6.83
N LEU A 473 0.30 -29.03 -6.30
CA LEU A 473 0.05 -28.98 -4.86
C LEU A 473 -0.39 -30.34 -4.33
N ALA A 474 -0.02 -30.63 -3.09
CA ALA A 474 -0.56 -31.78 -2.37
C ALA A 474 -2.09 -31.68 -2.26
N ASP A 475 -2.82 -32.80 -2.41
CA ASP A 475 -4.29 -32.82 -2.45
C ASP A 475 -4.97 -32.14 -1.26
N ILE A 476 -4.36 -32.23 -0.07
CA ILE A 476 -4.86 -31.57 1.14
C ILE A 476 -4.85 -30.03 1.04
N LYS A 477 -3.97 -29.44 0.22
CA LYS A 477 -3.85 -28.01 -0.01
C LYS A 477 -4.74 -27.51 -1.14
N CYS A 478 -5.29 -28.41 -1.95
CA CYS A 478 -6.16 -28.09 -3.05
C CYS A 478 -7.58 -27.77 -2.57
N PRO A 479 -8.27 -26.81 -3.18
CA PRO A 479 -9.69 -26.58 -2.88
C PRO A 479 -10.51 -27.85 -3.09
N ARG A 480 -11.42 -28.13 -2.13
CA ARG A 480 -12.41 -29.18 -2.26
C ARG A 480 -13.60 -28.76 -3.13
N SER A 481 -13.85 -27.47 -3.15
CA SER A 481 -14.89 -26.85 -3.99
C SER A 481 -14.49 -25.42 -4.37
N ILE A 482 -15.03 -24.95 -5.51
CA ILE A 482 -14.83 -23.61 -6.01
C ILE A 482 -16.19 -23.00 -6.31
N ASP A 483 -16.46 -21.84 -5.70
CA ASP A 483 -17.57 -20.99 -6.08
C ASP A 483 -17.07 -19.85 -6.97
N PHE A 484 -17.98 -19.22 -7.71
CA PHE A 484 -17.67 -18.11 -8.58
C PHE A 484 -18.36 -16.84 -8.10
N ASP A 485 -17.65 -15.72 -8.18
CA ASP A 485 -18.17 -14.40 -7.86
C ASP A 485 -17.76 -13.43 -8.98
N PRO A 486 -18.67 -12.65 -9.57
CA PRO A 486 -18.35 -11.71 -10.63
C PRO A 486 -17.40 -10.60 -10.18
N GLU A 487 -17.36 -10.31 -8.87
CA GLU A 487 -16.49 -9.30 -8.28
C GLU A 487 -16.14 -9.68 -6.83
N LEU A 488 -14.90 -10.12 -6.61
CA LEU A 488 -14.47 -10.47 -5.27
C LEU A 488 -14.43 -9.22 -4.38
N PRO A 489 -14.89 -9.33 -3.11
CA PRO A 489 -14.87 -8.22 -2.19
C PRO A 489 -13.42 -7.85 -1.87
N ARG A 490 -13.02 -6.67 -2.32
CA ARG A 490 -11.73 -6.10 -1.97
C ARG A 490 -11.89 -4.94 -1.02
N HIS A 491 -11.05 -4.93 -0.01
CA HIS A 491 -10.86 -3.74 0.79
C HIS A 491 -10.51 -2.59 -0.18
N PRO A 492 -10.98 -1.38 0.08
CA PRO A 492 -10.63 -0.22 -0.74
C PRO A 492 -9.12 -0.02 -0.91
N THR A 493 -8.31 -0.61 -0.04
CA THR A 493 -6.84 -0.69 -0.17
C THR A 493 -6.37 -1.67 -1.27
N GLY A 494 -7.28 -2.33 -1.97
CA GLY A 494 -6.96 -3.39 -2.94
C GLY A 494 -6.73 -4.77 -2.31
N LYS A 495 -6.61 -4.88 -0.98
CA LYS A 495 -6.50 -6.18 -0.29
C LYS A 495 -7.82 -6.92 -0.34
N LEU A 496 -7.74 -8.22 -0.59
CA LEU A 496 -8.90 -9.10 -0.61
C LEU A 496 -9.54 -9.19 0.79
N TYR A 497 -10.84 -8.98 0.87
CA TYR A 497 -11.63 -9.15 2.10
C TYR A 497 -12.00 -10.61 2.32
N LYS A 498 -11.01 -11.47 2.53
CA LYS A 498 -11.23 -12.91 2.80
C LYS A 498 -12.26 -13.14 3.93
N ARG A 499 -12.26 -12.26 4.95
CA ARG A 499 -13.21 -12.39 6.07
C ARG A 499 -14.66 -12.26 5.61
N LEU A 500 -14.99 -11.30 4.75
CA LEU A 500 -16.36 -11.13 4.26
C LEU A 500 -16.84 -12.35 3.45
N LEU A 501 -15.92 -12.98 2.72
CA LEU A 501 -16.21 -14.25 2.05
C LEU A 501 -16.36 -15.38 3.07
N LYS A 502 -15.38 -15.57 3.95
CA LYS A 502 -15.41 -16.60 4.99
C LYS A 502 -16.70 -16.52 5.83
N ASP A 503 -17.10 -15.33 6.26
CA ASP A 503 -18.30 -15.11 7.08
C ASP A 503 -19.60 -15.59 6.38
N LYS A 504 -19.68 -15.55 5.05
CA LYS A 504 -20.84 -16.07 4.29
C LYS A 504 -21.00 -17.59 4.46
N TYR A 505 -19.90 -18.33 4.63
CA TYR A 505 -19.90 -19.80 4.76
C TYR A 505 -19.89 -20.28 6.22
N TRP A 506 -19.52 -19.41 7.16
CA TRP A 506 -19.50 -19.72 8.59
C TRP A 506 -20.80 -19.35 9.32
N ARG A 507 -21.63 -18.48 8.73
CA ARG A 507 -22.96 -18.15 9.22
C ARG A 507 -23.98 -19.10 8.58
N GLN A 508 -23.91 -20.38 8.90
CA GLN A 508 -25.07 -21.27 8.74
C GLN A 508 -25.77 -21.32 10.11
N ASP A 509 -26.98 -20.74 10.16
CA ASP A 509 -27.91 -20.77 11.29
C ASP A 509 -28.26 -22.21 11.72
#